data_a47165e463f9463690db6c4a2ec8b21e
#
_entry.id   a47165e463f9463690db6c4a2ec8b21e
#
_cell.length_a   1.000
_cell.length_b   1.000
_cell.length_c   1.000
_cell.angle_alpha   90.00
_cell.angle_beta   90.00
_cell.angle_gamma   90.00
#
_symmetry.space_group_name_H-M   'P 1'
#
loop_
_entity.id
_entity.type
_entity.pdbx_description
1 polymer ?
#
loop_
_entity_poly.entity_id
_entity_poly.type
_entity_poly.pdbx_seq_one_letter_code
_entity_poly.pdbx_strand_id
1 'polypeptide(L)'
;MVVPKTRRRPPAPRPSAVNRVAAILRWGRRAARGLRDILGSVARKSWGLARREEGNAIVEFIGWSAVLVVPVLYLVISLAQIQATSFAVASAADAASRVLEVDDSPSAMDKARVAMGLSLSDQGVEADPDRSLSVTCDHGCARGQAVIVRVAVGVDLPGFASLGIGRDVVVVDAERAITLPGEEEQ
;
A
#
# COMPACT_ATOMS: atom_id res chain seq x y z
N MET A 1 5.94 53.77 -13.96
CA MET A 1 6.32 52.60 -13.14
C MET A 1 6.00 51.33 -13.95
N VAL A 2 7.01 50.70 -14.60
CA VAL A 2 6.80 49.61 -15.55
C VAL A 2 7.05 48.29 -14.79
N VAL A 3 5.99 47.47 -14.65
CA VAL A 3 6.06 46.16 -14.00
C VAL A 3 6.68 45.16 -14.99
N PRO A 4 7.77 44.45 -14.66
CA PRO A 4 8.39 43.49 -15.56
C PRO A 4 7.51 42.24 -15.69
N LYS A 5 7.16 41.91 -16.93
CA LYS A 5 6.36 40.72 -17.31
C LYS A 5 7.20 39.46 -17.13
N THR A 6 6.98 38.72 -16.03
CA THR A 6 7.64 37.45 -15.77
C THR A 6 7.22 36.41 -16.81
N ARG A 7 8.15 36.01 -17.69
CA ARG A 7 7.98 34.86 -18.62
C ARG A 7 7.86 33.59 -17.80
N ARG A 8 6.66 33.02 -17.71
CA ARG A 8 6.47 31.66 -17.19
C ARG A 8 7.14 30.67 -18.15
N ARG A 9 8.11 29.89 -17.65
CA ARG A 9 8.68 28.78 -18.40
C ARG A 9 7.59 27.74 -18.66
N PRO A 10 7.50 27.19 -19.90
CA PRO A 10 6.56 26.10 -20.18
C PRO A 10 6.89 24.88 -19.29
N PRO A 11 5.88 24.13 -18.84
CA PRO A 11 6.10 22.90 -18.06
C PRO A 11 6.88 21.90 -18.91
N ALA A 12 7.85 21.22 -18.27
CA ALA A 12 8.66 20.18 -18.89
C ALA A 12 7.76 19.06 -19.46
N PRO A 13 8.05 18.52 -20.65
CA PRO A 13 7.24 17.46 -21.24
C PRO A 13 7.26 16.22 -20.33
N ARG A 14 6.09 15.68 -20.06
CA ARG A 14 5.92 14.45 -19.25
C ARG A 14 6.61 13.29 -19.97
N PRO A 15 7.46 12.50 -19.31
CA PRO A 15 8.11 11.36 -19.94
C PRO A 15 7.06 10.35 -20.41
N SER A 16 7.20 9.88 -21.65
CA SER A 16 6.29 8.89 -22.23
C SER A 16 6.31 7.58 -21.43
N ALA A 17 5.22 6.82 -21.46
CA ALA A 17 5.09 5.52 -20.76
C ALA A 17 6.25 4.57 -21.12
N VAL A 18 6.71 4.59 -22.38
CA VAL A 18 7.85 3.80 -22.89
C VAL A 18 9.15 4.17 -22.18
N ASN A 19 9.39 5.46 -21.91
CA ASN A 19 10.60 5.91 -21.21
C ASN A 19 10.58 5.51 -19.73
N ARG A 20 9.42 5.41 -19.12
CA ARG A 20 9.27 4.93 -17.73
C ARG A 20 9.56 3.44 -17.62
N VAL A 21 9.03 2.62 -18.50
CA VAL A 21 9.30 1.17 -18.53
C VAL A 21 10.79 0.90 -18.80
N ALA A 22 11.41 1.62 -19.73
CA ALA A 22 12.84 1.49 -20.00
C ALA A 22 13.75 1.94 -18.83
N ALA A 23 13.29 2.91 -18.02
CA ALA A 23 14.00 3.34 -16.82
C ALA A 23 13.91 2.26 -15.71
N ILE A 24 12.74 1.67 -15.50
CA ILE A 24 12.51 0.59 -14.53
C ILE A 24 13.35 -0.65 -14.87
N LEU A 25 13.38 -1.05 -16.14
CA LEU A 25 14.18 -2.19 -16.59
C LEU A 25 15.70 -1.96 -16.48
N ARG A 26 16.17 -0.72 -16.67
CA ARG A 26 17.59 -0.36 -16.46
C ARG A 26 17.94 -0.35 -14.97
N TRP A 27 17.03 0.12 -14.13
CA TRP A 27 17.22 0.18 -12.68
C TRP A 27 17.23 -1.22 -12.07
N GLY A 28 16.29 -2.09 -12.45
CA GLY A 28 16.24 -3.49 -12.03
C GLY A 28 17.52 -4.26 -12.38
N ARG A 29 18.12 -4.03 -13.57
CA ARG A 29 19.39 -4.63 -13.96
C ARG A 29 20.61 -4.11 -13.18
N ARG A 30 20.57 -2.86 -12.67
CA ARG A 30 21.62 -2.31 -11.79
C ARG A 30 21.51 -2.86 -10.37
N ALA A 31 20.28 -2.94 -9.83
CA ALA A 31 20.02 -3.51 -8.52
C ALA A 31 20.38 -5.01 -8.45
N ALA A 32 20.04 -5.79 -9.48
CA ALA A 32 20.43 -7.20 -9.59
C ALA A 32 21.93 -7.41 -9.67
N ARG A 33 22.68 -6.52 -10.32
CA ARG A 33 24.15 -6.57 -10.35
C ARG A 33 24.74 -6.22 -8.99
N GLY A 34 24.28 -5.14 -8.34
CA GLY A 34 24.74 -4.77 -7.00
C GLY A 34 24.50 -5.87 -5.97
N LEU A 35 23.33 -6.51 -6.00
CA LEU A 35 23.00 -7.63 -5.12
C LEU A 35 23.90 -8.86 -5.39
N ARG A 36 24.18 -9.15 -6.66
CA ARG A 36 25.09 -10.22 -7.05
C ARG A 36 26.54 -9.99 -6.59
N ASP A 37 27.00 -8.73 -6.66
CA ASP A 37 28.33 -8.36 -6.20
C ASP A 37 28.45 -8.41 -4.67
N ILE A 38 27.43 -8.00 -3.95
CA ILE A 38 27.36 -8.10 -2.49
C ILE A 38 27.29 -9.57 -2.06
N LEU A 39 26.41 -10.36 -2.64
CA LEU A 39 26.31 -11.80 -2.34
C LEU A 39 27.60 -12.55 -2.73
N GLY A 40 28.21 -12.21 -3.86
CA GLY A 40 29.47 -12.78 -4.29
C GLY A 40 30.68 -12.39 -3.44
N SER A 41 30.68 -11.19 -2.84
CA SER A 41 31.75 -10.74 -1.94
C SER A 41 31.60 -11.38 -0.55
N VAL A 42 30.37 -11.50 -0.05
CA VAL A 42 30.07 -12.18 1.21
C VAL A 42 30.40 -13.68 1.09
N ALA A 43 30.00 -14.35 0.01
CA ALA A 43 30.28 -15.76 -0.23
C ALA A 43 31.80 -16.00 -0.33
N ARG A 44 32.55 -15.16 -1.06
CA ARG A 44 34.02 -15.32 -1.17
C ARG A 44 34.72 -15.11 0.16
N LYS A 45 34.26 -14.17 0.98
CA LYS A 45 34.84 -13.90 2.29
C LYS A 45 34.53 -15.00 3.30
N SER A 46 33.36 -15.60 3.24
CA SER A 46 32.99 -16.73 4.12
C SER A 46 33.71 -18.03 3.73
N TRP A 47 33.97 -18.26 2.44
CA TRP A 47 34.73 -19.44 2.01
C TRP A 47 36.23 -19.37 2.38
N GLY A 48 36.80 -18.17 2.51
CA GLY A 48 38.19 -17.99 3.01
C GLY A 48 38.34 -18.24 4.50
N LEU A 49 37.28 -18.02 5.27
CA LEU A 49 37.23 -18.28 6.73
C LEU A 49 36.93 -19.75 7.06
N ALA A 50 36.23 -20.47 6.18
CA ALA A 50 35.88 -21.87 6.36
C ALA A 50 37.09 -22.85 6.27
N ARG A 51 38.26 -22.39 5.86
CA ARG A 51 39.48 -23.21 5.77
C ARG A 51 40.31 -23.29 7.05
N ARG A 52 39.90 -22.63 8.12
CA ARG A 52 40.47 -22.85 9.46
C ARG A 52 39.52 -23.79 10.22
N GLU A 53 39.82 -25.08 10.14
CA GLU A 53 39.06 -26.17 10.77
C GLU A 53 39.17 -26.23 12.30
N GLU A 54 39.43 -25.11 12.97
CA GLU A 54 39.33 -25.05 14.43
C GLU A 54 38.00 -24.40 14.80
N GLY A 55 37.02 -25.27 14.95
CA GLY A 55 35.76 -25.20 15.69
C GLY A 55 35.28 -23.85 16.16
N ASN A 56 34.73 -23.01 15.27
CA ASN A 56 33.95 -21.87 15.74
C ASN A 56 32.46 -22.21 15.72
N ALA A 57 32.08 -23.28 16.44
CA ALA A 57 30.71 -23.70 16.64
C ALA A 57 29.76 -22.56 17.04
N ILE A 58 30.31 -21.54 17.73
CA ILE A 58 29.56 -20.34 18.12
C ILE A 58 29.21 -19.48 16.89
N VAL A 59 30.14 -19.27 15.95
CA VAL A 59 29.88 -18.49 14.74
C VAL A 59 28.92 -19.22 13.83
N GLU A 60 29.04 -20.53 13.71
CA GLU A 60 28.13 -21.38 12.95
C GLU A 60 26.72 -21.34 13.55
N PHE A 61 26.59 -21.49 14.87
CA PHE A 61 25.32 -21.37 15.58
C PHE A 61 24.65 -20.02 15.38
N ILE A 62 25.43 -18.93 15.53
CA ILE A 62 24.92 -17.56 15.29
C ILE A 62 24.47 -17.39 13.82
N GLY A 63 25.27 -17.92 12.88
CA GLY A 63 24.93 -17.89 11.45
C GLY A 63 23.61 -18.59 11.13
N TRP A 64 23.46 -19.82 11.60
CA TRP A 64 22.22 -20.61 11.42
C TRP A 64 21.02 -19.97 12.14
N SER A 65 21.24 -19.46 13.37
CA SER A 65 20.20 -18.74 14.12
C SER A 65 19.74 -17.51 13.36
N ALA A 66 20.63 -16.71 12.81
CA ALA A 66 20.29 -15.53 12.04
C ALA A 66 19.51 -15.86 10.75
N VAL A 67 19.94 -16.89 10.01
CA VAL A 67 19.26 -17.36 8.80
C VAL A 67 17.83 -17.83 9.09
N LEU A 68 17.56 -18.37 10.26
CA LEU A 68 16.24 -18.82 10.66
C LEU A 68 15.40 -17.70 11.29
N VAL A 69 15.97 -16.94 12.21
CA VAL A 69 15.25 -15.93 13.01
C VAL A 69 14.84 -14.72 12.14
N VAL A 70 15.72 -14.27 11.25
CA VAL A 70 15.44 -13.07 10.42
C VAL A 70 14.20 -13.28 9.52
N PRO A 71 14.07 -14.37 8.73
CA PRO A 71 12.86 -14.56 7.93
C PRO A 71 11.60 -14.79 8.78
N VAL A 72 11.71 -15.42 9.94
CA VAL A 72 10.56 -15.59 10.86
C VAL A 72 10.09 -14.24 11.39
N LEU A 73 11.00 -13.39 11.85
CA LEU A 73 10.67 -12.04 12.31
C LEU A 73 10.05 -11.21 11.18
N TYR A 74 10.61 -11.29 9.98
CA TYR A 74 10.06 -10.60 8.80
C TYR A 74 8.62 -11.05 8.52
N LEU A 75 8.35 -12.35 8.56
CA LEU A 75 7.02 -12.91 8.35
C LEU A 75 6.04 -12.43 9.42
N VAL A 76 6.45 -12.41 10.70
CA VAL A 76 5.61 -11.92 11.82
C VAL A 76 5.26 -10.43 11.62
N ILE A 77 6.24 -9.60 11.26
CA ILE A 77 6.02 -8.17 11.01
C ILE A 77 5.08 -7.97 9.83
N SER A 78 5.28 -8.69 8.72
CA SER A 78 4.42 -8.60 7.54
C SER A 78 2.98 -9.01 7.86
N LEU A 79 2.80 -10.08 8.63
CA LEU A 79 1.48 -10.56 9.06
C LEU A 79 0.78 -9.55 9.98
N ALA A 80 1.53 -8.94 10.92
CA ALA A 80 1.01 -7.90 11.81
C ALA A 80 0.54 -6.67 11.02
N GLN A 81 1.26 -6.26 9.98
CA GLN A 81 0.84 -5.17 9.10
C GLN A 81 -0.46 -5.49 8.34
N ILE A 82 -0.58 -6.70 7.78
CA ILE A 82 -1.81 -7.12 7.09
C ILE A 82 -3.00 -7.09 8.05
N GLN A 83 -2.84 -7.58 9.28
CA GLN A 83 -3.89 -7.55 10.30
C GLN A 83 -4.27 -6.11 10.68
N ALA A 84 -3.29 -5.23 10.92
CA ALA A 84 -3.55 -3.83 11.23
C ALA A 84 -4.32 -3.13 10.09
N THR A 85 -3.90 -3.35 8.84
CA THR A 85 -4.60 -2.80 7.67
C THR A 85 -6.02 -3.37 7.54
N SER A 86 -6.25 -4.65 7.87
CA SER A 86 -7.59 -5.25 7.84
C SER A 86 -8.56 -4.55 8.80
N PHE A 87 -8.09 -4.20 10.01
CA PHE A 87 -8.89 -3.43 10.96
C PHE A 87 -9.14 -1.99 10.47
N ALA A 88 -8.11 -1.36 9.90
CA ALA A 88 -8.23 -0.01 9.35
C ALA A 88 -9.26 0.05 8.22
N VAL A 89 -9.22 -0.90 7.29
CA VAL A 89 -10.13 -0.99 6.14
C VAL A 89 -11.56 -1.28 6.60
N ALA A 90 -11.75 -2.18 7.58
CA ALA A 90 -13.07 -2.45 8.16
C ALA A 90 -13.66 -1.20 8.83
N SER A 91 -12.87 -0.49 9.63
CA SER A 91 -13.28 0.77 10.29
C SER A 91 -13.60 1.87 9.25
N ALA A 92 -12.81 1.96 8.19
CA ALA A 92 -13.03 2.92 7.11
C ALA A 92 -14.31 2.62 6.32
N ALA A 93 -14.62 1.34 6.07
CA ALA A 93 -15.86 0.92 5.45
C ALA A 93 -17.07 1.27 6.33
N ASP A 94 -16.98 1.07 7.65
CA ASP A 94 -18.01 1.48 8.59
C ASP A 94 -18.21 3.02 8.61
N ALA A 95 -17.12 3.79 8.58
CA ALA A 95 -17.21 5.24 8.56
C ALA A 95 -17.87 5.77 7.27
N ALA A 96 -17.51 5.23 6.12
CA ALA A 96 -18.13 5.58 4.84
C ALA A 96 -19.63 5.19 4.80
N SER A 97 -19.95 3.99 5.26
CA SER A 97 -21.30 3.45 5.30
C SER A 97 -22.25 4.31 6.12
N ARG A 98 -21.83 4.72 7.32
CA ARG A 98 -22.63 5.59 8.20
C ARG A 98 -22.96 6.94 7.56
N VAL A 99 -22.04 7.52 6.78
CA VAL A 99 -22.31 8.76 6.06
C VAL A 99 -23.38 8.52 5.00
N LEU A 100 -23.27 7.43 4.22
CA LEU A 100 -24.19 7.11 3.15
C LEU A 100 -25.58 6.66 3.66
N GLU A 101 -25.66 6.13 4.88
CA GLU A 101 -26.94 5.76 5.51
C GLU A 101 -27.78 6.97 5.98
N VAL A 102 -27.13 8.10 6.28
CA VAL A 102 -27.83 9.26 6.88
C VAL A 102 -27.87 10.49 5.98
N ASP A 103 -27.00 10.56 4.96
CA ASP A 103 -26.88 11.72 4.08
C ASP A 103 -27.41 11.39 2.68
N ASP A 104 -28.50 12.03 2.31
CA ASP A 104 -29.12 11.91 0.98
C ASP A 104 -28.71 13.02 0.00
N SER A 105 -27.78 13.90 0.42
CA SER A 105 -27.32 15.00 -0.42
C SER A 105 -26.47 14.54 -1.61
N PRO A 106 -26.43 15.29 -2.69
CA PRO A 106 -25.54 14.99 -3.84
C PRO A 106 -24.05 14.91 -3.47
N SER A 107 -23.66 15.45 -2.32
CA SER A 107 -22.30 15.42 -1.79
C SER A 107 -22.02 14.27 -0.82
N ALA A 108 -22.99 13.38 -0.58
CA ALA A 108 -22.86 12.26 0.36
C ALA A 108 -21.65 11.37 0.03
N MET A 109 -21.41 11.07 -1.26
CA MET A 109 -20.26 10.29 -1.70
C MET A 109 -18.92 10.96 -1.39
N ASP A 110 -18.81 12.28 -1.57
CA ASP A 110 -17.58 13.02 -1.26
C ASP A 110 -17.33 13.05 0.25
N LYS A 111 -18.38 13.23 1.05
CA LYS A 111 -18.29 13.14 2.51
C LYS A 111 -17.90 11.73 2.98
N ALA A 112 -18.44 10.69 2.36
CA ALA A 112 -18.06 9.30 2.64
C ALA A 112 -16.58 9.04 2.33
N ARG A 113 -16.04 9.57 1.21
CA ARG A 113 -14.62 9.49 0.89
C ARG A 113 -13.75 10.18 1.93
N VAL A 114 -14.15 11.36 2.37
CA VAL A 114 -13.44 12.11 3.44
C VAL A 114 -13.46 11.33 4.75
N ALA A 115 -14.61 10.81 5.17
CA ALA A 115 -14.74 10.03 6.41
C ALA A 115 -13.88 8.75 6.37
N MET A 116 -13.91 8.03 5.24
CA MET A 116 -13.06 6.88 5.00
C MET A 116 -11.58 7.23 5.07
N GLY A 117 -11.16 8.29 4.36
CA GLY A 117 -9.76 8.73 4.32
C GLY A 117 -9.23 9.14 5.70
N LEU A 118 -10.03 9.83 6.51
CA LEU A 118 -9.69 10.15 7.89
C LEU A 118 -9.52 8.89 8.73
N SER A 119 -10.46 7.94 8.64
CA SER A 119 -10.38 6.68 9.38
C SER A 119 -9.15 5.85 9.03
N LEU A 120 -8.72 5.82 7.76
CA LEU A 120 -7.49 5.17 7.32
C LEU A 120 -6.25 5.90 7.85
N SER A 121 -6.22 7.23 7.71
CA SER A 121 -5.07 8.05 8.14
C SER A 121 -4.85 7.99 9.65
N ASP A 122 -5.90 7.94 10.45
CA ASP A 122 -5.84 7.80 11.92
C ASP A 122 -5.16 6.48 12.35
N GLN A 123 -5.23 5.47 11.50
CA GLN A 123 -4.59 4.16 11.71
C GLN A 123 -3.26 4.01 10.95
N GLY A 124 -2.75 5.11 10.36
CA GLY A 124 -1.47 5.15 9.65
C GLY A 124 -1.50 4.44 8.29
N VAL A 125 -2.68 4.26 7.71
CA VAL A 125 -2.85 3.68 6.37
C VAL A 125 -3.09 4.81 5.37
N GLU A 126 -2.16 4.97 4.42
CA GLU A 126 -2.31 5.94 3.34
C GLU A 126 -2.94 5.27 2.12
N ALA A 127 -4.07 5.80 1.67
CA ALA A 127 -4.77 5.32 0.49
C ALA A 127 -5.38 6.49 -0.28
N ASP A 128 -5.53 6.33 -1.59
CA ASP A 128 -6.23 7.28 -2.44
C ASP A 128 -7.75 7.08 -2.28
N PRO A 129 -8.50 8.03 -1.68
CA PRO A 129 -9.92 7.84 -1.40
C PRO A 129 -10.77 7.58 -2.65
N ASP A 130 -10.38 8.16 -3.80
CA ASP A 130 -11.13 8.00 -5.05
C ASP A 130 -10.99 6.61 -5.66
N ARG A 131 -9.91 5.90 -5.34
CA ARG A 131 -9.63 4.55 -5.84
C ARG A 131 -10.03 3.47 -4.87
N SER A 132 -10.01 3.78 -3.58
CA SER A 132 -10.21 2.80 -2.52
C SER A 132 -11.67 2.58 -2.19
N LEU A 133 -12.57 3.56 -2.42
CA LEU A 133 -14.00 3.45 -2.15
C LEU A 133 -14.78 3.11 -3.43
N SER A 134 -15.57 2.06 -3.39
CA SER A 134 -16.54 1.72 -4.42
C SER A 134 -17.91 1.40 -3.82
N VAL A 135 -18.97 1.82 -4.51
CA VAL A 135 -20.35 1.51 -4.14
C VAL A 135 -21.00 0.77 -5.30
N THR A 136 -21.56 -0.40 -5.02
CA THR A 136 -22.22 -1.25 -6.00
C THR A 136 -23.69 -1.39 -5.66
N CYS A 137 -24.55 -1.20 -6.63
CA CYS A 137 -26.01 -1.28 -6.51
C CYS A 137 -26.56 -2.35 -7.44
N ASP A 138 -27.37 -3.27 -6.93
CA ASP A 138 -27.92 -4.36 -7.74
C ASP A 138 -29.00 -3.89 -8.74
N HIS A 139 -29.83 -2.92 -8.35
CA HIS A 139 -30.98 -2.45 -9.14
C HIS A 139 -30.96 -0.93 -9.35
N GLY A 140 -29.78 -0.33 -9.36
CA GLY A 140 -29.59 1.11 -9.39
C GLY A 140 -29.42 1.69 -7.98
N CYS A 141 -28.76 2.83 -7.86
CA CYS A 141 -28.51 3.50 -6.58
C CYS A 141 -29.70 4.42 -6.25
N ALA A 142 -30.92 3.88 -6.19
CA ALA A 142 -32.10 4.63 -5.82
C ALA A 142 -32.27 4.68 -4.28
N ARG A 143 -33.01 5.67 -3.80
CA ARG A 143 -33.37 5.81 -2.38
C ARG A 143 -34.11 4.57 -1.89
N GLY A 144 -33.81 4.13 -0.66
CA GLY A 144 -34.38 2.92 -0.07
C GLY A 144 -33.84 1.60 -0.61
N GLN A 145 -32.90 1.63 -1.55
CA GLN A 145 -32.26 0.43 -2.10
C GLN A 145 -31.07 -0.02 -1.28
N ALA A 146 -30.87 -1.35 -1.23
CA ALA A 146 -29.68 -1.94 -0.68
C ALA A 146 -28.50 -1.74 -1.60
N VAL A 147 -27.36 -1.31 -1.03
CA VAL A 147 -26.11 -1.11 -1.75
C VAL A 147 -24.96 -1.74 -0.98
N ILE A 148 -23.91 -2.13 -1.68
CA ILE A 148 -22.68 -2.65 -1.09
C ILE A 148 -21.61 -1.56 -1.19
N VAL A 149 -21.14 -1.13 -0.04
CA VAL A 149 -19.99 -0.23 0.11
C VAL A 149 -18.75 -1.09 0.31
N ARG A 150 -17.77 -0.95 -0.57
CA ARG A 150 -16.51 -1.68 -0.50
C ARG A 150 -15.35 -0.70 -0.41
N VAL A 151 -14.47 -0.96 0.54
CA VAL A 151 -13.18 -0.28 0.69
C VAL A 151 -12.07 -1.29 0.45
N ALA A 152 -11.13 -0.97 -0.45
CA ALA A 152 -10.00 -1.84 -0.78
C ALA A 152 -8.69 -1.05 -0.76
N VAL A 153 -7.67 -1.58 -0.08
CA VAL A 153 -6.36 -0.94 0.08
C VAL A 153 -5.25 -1.96 -0.17
N GLY A 154 -4.24 -1.55 -0.94
CA GLY A 154 -3.03 -2.33 -1.15
C GLY A 154 -2.07 -2.23 0.04
N VAL A 155 -1.51 -3.36 0.43
CA VAL A 155 -0.49 -3.45 1.50
C VAL A 155 0.88 -3.68 0.88
N ASP A 156 1.80 -2.80 1.22
CA ASP A 156 3.20 -2.88 0.79
C ASP A 156 4.00 -3.83 1.70
N LEU A 157 4.95 -4.55 1.12
CA LEU A 157 5.88 -5.37 1.91
C LEU A 157 6.86 -4.46 2.68
N PRO A 158 7.03 -4.67 4.00
CA PRO A 158 7.93 -3.87 4.82
C PRO A 158 9.37 -3.95 4.32
N GLY A 159 10.02 -2.80 4.19
CA GLY A 159 11.41 -2.70 3.75
C GLY A 159 11.65 -2.77 2.23
N PHE A 160 10.70 -3.23 1.44
CA PHE A 160 10.84 -3.34 -0.02
C PHE A 160 10.19 -2.18 -0.79
N ALA A 161 9.23 -1.47 -0.19
CA ALA A 161 8.56 -0.34 -0.82
C ALA A 161 9.52 0.80 -1.21
N SER A 162 10.55 1.07 -0.40
CA SER A 162 11.59 2.05 -0.70
C SER A 162 12.46 1.69 -1.91
N LEU A 163 12.53 0.41 -2.26
CA LEU A 163 13.23 -0.10 -3.45
C LEU A 163 12.32 -0.13 -4.69
N GLY A 164 11.06 0.28 -4.56
CA GLY A 164 10.07 0.21 -5.63
C GLY A 164 9.61 -1.20 -5.97
N ILE A 165 9.84 -2.16 -5.08
CA ILE A 165 9.49 -3.57 -5.21
C ILE A 165 8.52 -3.92 -4.08
N GLY A 166 7.54 -4.78 -4.36
CA GLY A 166 6.62 -5.25 -3.32
C GLY A 166 5.56 -4.24 -2.88
N ARG A 167 5.14 -3.36 -3.81
CA ARG A 167 3.98 -2.48 -3.62
C ARG A 167 2.70 -3.23 -3.97
N ASP A 168 1.64 -2.97 -3.21
CA ASP A 168 0.31 -3.55 -3.41
C ASP A 168 0.33 -5.09 -3.57
N VAL A 169 1.19 -5.77 -2.80
CA VAL A 169 1.37 -7.23 -2.91
C VAL A 169 0.15 -7.98 -2.39
N VAL A 170 -0.50 -7.42 -1.38
CA VAL A 170 -1.73 -7.94 -0.81
C VAL A 170 -2.78 -6.85 -0.85
N VAL A 171 -3.95 -7.14 -1.40
CA VAL A 171 -5.11 -6.24 -1.33
C VAL A 171 -5.99 -6.70 -0.18
N VAL A 172 -6.25 -5.79 0.74
CA VAL A 172 -7.18 -6.00 1.85
C VAL A 172 -8.43 -5.22 1.55
N ASP A 173 -9.58 -5.85 1.65
CA ASP A 173 -10.87 -5.22 1.43
C ASP A 173 -11.88 -5.55 2.52
N ALA A 174 -12.86 -4.65 2.69
CA ALA A 174 -14.02 -4.83 3.56
C ALA A 174 -15.27 -4.33 2.84
N GLU A 175 -16.34 -5.08 2.99
CA GLU A 175 -17.64 -4.77 2.41
C GLU A 175 -18.69 -4.56 3.50
N ARG A 176 -19.61 -3.62 3.25
CA ARG A 176 -20.77 -3.35 4.09
C ARG A 176 -22.01 -3.22 3.20
N ALA A 177 -23.02 -4.01 3.51
CA ALA A 177 -24.34 -3.85 2.92
C ALA A 177 -25.12 -2.83 3.77
N ILE A 178 -25.62 -1.78 3.12
CA ILE A 178 -26.41 -0.72 3.73
C ILE A 178 -27.66 -0.47 2.89
N THR A 179 -28.63 0.23 3.49
CA THR A 179 -29.79 0.75 2.76
C THR A 179 -29.63 2.26 2.62
N LEU A 180 -29.72 2.78 1.41
CA LEU A 180 -29.70 4.24 1.20
C LEU A 180 -30.92 4.88 1.85
N PRO A 181 -30.81 6.16 2.32
CA PRO A 181 -31.94 6.86 2.93
C PRO A 181 -33.16 6.85 2.02
N GLY A 182 -34.30 6.43 2.57
CA GLY A 182 -35.61 6.49 1.90
C GLY A 182 -36.25 7.85 2.09
N GLU A 183 -37.33 8.14 1.33
CA GLU A 183 -38.25 9.21 1.73
C GLU A 183 -38.99 8.72 2.98
N GLU A 184 -38.83 9.44 4.12
CA GLU A 184 -39.74 9.23 5.25
C GLU A 184 -41.16 9.59 4.81
N GLU A 185 -42.05 8.60 4.73
CA GLU A 185 -43.48 8.85 4.57
C GLU A 185 -43.93 9.65 5.82
N GLN A 186 -44.13 10.97 5.60
CA GLN A 186 -44.79 11.86 6.57
C GLN A 186 -46.30 11.71 6.45
#